data_a3e2ca830769e50ff7433ee37b93fe1e
#
_entry.id   a3e2ca830769e50ff7433ee37b93fe1e
#
_cell.length_a   1.000
_cell.length_b   1.000
_cell.length_c   1.000
_cell.angle_alpha   90.00
_cell.angle_beta   90.00
_cell.angle_gamma   90.00
#
_symmetry.space_group_name_H-M   'P 1'
#
loop_
_entity.id
_entity.type
_entity.pdbx_description
1 polymer ?
#
loop_
_entity_poly.entity_id
_entity_poly.type
_entity_poly.pdbx_seq_one_letter_code
_entity_poly.pdbx_strand_id
1 'polypeptide(L)'
;MRHAGILLTSMAIMLLGHMLPAIAGPFTGLVKSVRGNPVIIRGTESIDAREGMEIVKGDIIETDIHGTMTIVFSDDTVISMGSETRIAVDEYVFEPLEKKLSFVARIIRGTVSYLSGQIAKIAPESVRISIPAAVIGVRGTHVLIRVE
;
A
#
# COMPACT_ATOMS: atom_id res chain seq x y z
N MET A 1 77.39 -2.61 -8.01
CA MET A 1 77.43 -1.19 -8.22
C MET A 1 76.07 -0.73 -8.71
N ARG A 2 75.38 0.06 -7.95
CA ARG A 2 74.13 0.78 -8.15
C ARG A 2 72.90 -0.10 -8.43
N HIS A 3 72.28 -0.52 -7.36
CA HIS A 3 71.00 -1.13 -7.37
C HIS A 3 69.93 -0.05 -7.38
N ALA A 4 69.15 0.01 -8.45
CA ALA A 4 67.91 0.83 -8.49
C ALA A 4 66.72 -0.01 -8.00
N GLY A 5 66.26 0.26 -6.79
CA GLY A 5 65.08 -0.32 -6.27
C GLY A 5 63.84 0.35 -6.87
N ILE A 6 63.03 -0.43 -7.56
CA ILE A 6 61.74 0.01 -8.06
C ILE A 6 60.72 -0.22 -6.93
N LEU A 7 60.27 0.86 -6.32
CA LEU A 7 59.13 0.88 -5.38
C LEU A 7 57.83 0.83 -6.17
N LEU A 8 57.21 -0.35 -6.19
CA LEU A 8 55.84 -0.53 -6.65
C LEU A 8 54.87 -0.04 -5.56
N THR A 9 54.42 1.19 -5.67
CA THR A 9 53.34 1.71 -4.88
C THR A 9 52.01 1.17 -5.43
N SER A 10 51.49 0.14 -4.77
CA SER A 10 50.17 -0.41 -5.01
C SER A 10 49.11 0.59 -4.50
N MET A 11 48.52 1.33 -5.43
CA MET A 11 47.41 2.23 -5.14
C MET A 11 46.10 1.42 -5.10
N ALA A 12 45.73 0.98 -3.91
CA ALA A 12 44.44 0.36 -3.67
C ALA A 12 43.34 1.42 -3.83
N ILE A 13 42.67 1.40 -4.96
CA ILE A 13 41.45 2.21 -5.19
C ILE A 13 40.33 1.56 -4.36
N MET A 14 40.06 2.14 -3.19
CA MET A 14 38.94 1.80 -2.34
C MET A 14 37.67 2.34 -3.00
N LEU A 15 36.93 1.47 -3.75
CA LEU A 15 35.61 1.79 -4.22
C LEU A 15 34.68 1.88 -2.99
N LEU A 16 34.54 3.07 -2.43
CA LEU A 16 33.44 3.37 -1.54
C LEU A 16 32.15 3.36 -2.39
N GLY A 17 31.47 2.24 -2.41
CA GLY A 17 30.11 2.17 -2.92
C GLY A 17 29.24 3.12 -2.12
N HIS A 18 28.91 4.26 -2.68
CA HIS A 18 27.89 5.14 -2.14
C HIS A 18 26.55 4.43 -2.26
N MET A 19 26.14 3.73 -1.19
CA MET A 19 24.73 3.35 -1.03
C MET A 19 23.94 4.66 -0.88
N LEU A 20 23.39 5.13 -1.99
CA LEU A 20 22.37 6.17 -1.94
C LEU A 20 21.23 5.63 -1.10
N PRO A 21 20.77 6.34 -0.05
CA PRO A 21 19.58 5.94 0.64
C PRO A 21 18.44 5.93 -0.39
N ALA A 22 17.79 4.77 -0.57
CA ALA A 22 16.55 4.72 -1.30
C ALA A 22 15.58 5.62 -0.54
N ILE A 23 15.24 6.76 -1.12
CA ILE A 23 14.16 7.61 -0.63
C ILE A 23 12.92 6.79 -0.88
N ALA A 24 12.46 6.06 0.13
CA ALA A 24 11.15 5.44 0.11
C ALA A 24 10.15 6.58 -0.08
N GLY A 25 9.48 6.60 -1.24
CA GLY A 25 8.39 7.52 -1.48
C GLY A 25 7.28 7.32 -0.44
N PRO A 26 6.36 8.27 -0.29
CA PRO A 26 5.26 8.10 0.64
C PRO A 26 4.51 6.81 0.32
N PHE A 27 4.46 5.88 1.28
CA PHE A 27 3.74 4.63 1.11
C PHE A 27 2.23 4.90 1.10
N THR A 28 1.50 4.12 0.32
CA THR A 28 0.04 4.21 0.24
C THR A 28 -0.61 3.57 1.46
N GLY A 29 -0.20 2.35 1.79
CA GLY A 29 -0.70 1.62 2.94
C GLY A 29 0.17 0.43 3.29
N LEU A 30 -0.02 -0.12 4.47
CA LEU A 30 0.68 -1.29 4.99
C LEU A 30 -0.31 -2.37 5.41
N VAL A 31 0.03 -3.61 5.12
CA VAL A 31 -0.67 -4.77 5.65
C VAL A 31 -0.40 -4.87 7.14
N LYS A 32 -1.43 -4.72 7.96
CA LYS A 32 -1.35 -4.75 9.42
C LYS A 32 -1.52 -6.16 9.97
N SER A 33 -2.43 -6.92 9.41
CA SER A 33 -2.68 -8.30 9.83
C SER A 33 -3.17 -9.15 8.68
N VAL A 34 -2.85 -10.44 8.74
CA VAL A 34 -3.21 -11.45 7.73
C VAL A 34 -3.66 -12.72 8.43
N ARG A 35 -4.73 -13.33 7.92
CA ARG A 35 -5.13 -14.71 8.23
C ARG A 35 -5.47 -15.44 6.94
N GLY A 36 -5.25 -16.74 6.91
CA GLY A 36 -5.41 -17.55 5.71
C GLY A 36 -4.32 -17.24 4.68
N ASN A 37 -4.68 -17.25 3.42
CA ASN A 37 -3.76 -17.03 2.30
C ASN A 37 -4.23 -15.88 1.38
N PRO A 38 -4.37 -14.65 1.90
CA PRO A 38 -4.66 -13.51 1.05
C PRO A 38 -3.55 -13.24 0.06
N VAL A 39 -3.91 -12.72 -1.10
CA VAL A 39 -2.97 -12.34 -2.15
C VAL A 39 -3.13 -10.88 -2.55
N ILE A 40 -2.02 -10.28 -2.99
CA ILE A 40 -1.97 -8.97 -3.61
C ILE A 40 -1.65 -9.19 -5.09
N ILE A 41 -2.55 -8.73 -5.95
CA ILE A 41 -2.36 -8.78 -7.41
C ILE A 41 -1.86 -7.41 -7.84
N ARG A 42 -0.61 -7.38 -8.26
CA ARG A 42 0.08 -6.18 -8.74
C ARG A 42 0.45 -6.34 -10.20
N GLY A 43 -0.25 -5.64 -11.07
CA GLY A 43 -0.15 -5.87 -12.50
C GLY A 43 -0.57 -7.29 -12.86
N THR A 44 0.36 -8.12 -13.33
CA THR A 44 0.15 -9.53 -13.67
C THR A 44 0.65 -10.51 -12.61
N GLU A 45 1.29 -10.00 -11.56
CA GLU A 45 1.85 -10.83 -10.49
C GLU A 45 0.84 -11.04 -9.36
N SER A 46 0.78 -12.26 -8.84
CA SER A 46 0.07 -12.61 -7.61
C SER A 46 1.09 -12.86 -6.51
N ILE A 47 1.02 -12.05 -5.45
CA ILE A 47 1.98 -12.04 -4.35
C ILE A 47 1.25 -12.48 -3.08
N ASP A 48 1.79 -13.45 -2.37
CA ASP A 48 1.25 -13.84 -1.06
C ASP A 48 1.37 -12.67 -0.09
N ALA A 49 0.23 -12.24 0.48
CA ALA A 49 0.21 -11.13 1.40
C ALA A 49 0.81 -11.51 2.75
N ARG A 50 1.63 -10.62 3.31
CA ARG A 50 2.25 -10.75 4.62
C ARG A 50 2.16 -9.45 5.39
N GLU A 51 2.17 -9.54 6.70
CA GLU A 51 2.24 -8.35 7.55
C GLU A 51 3.49 -7.51 7.23
N GLY A 52 3.32 -6.19 7.22
CA GLY A 52 4.36 -5.24 6.88
C GLY A 52 4.56 -4.99 5.39
N MET A 53 3.87 -5.73 4.50
CA MET A 53 3.93 -5.47 3.07
C MET A 53 3.24 -4.16 2.71
N GLU A 54 3.86 -3.44 1.79
CA GLU A 54 3.31 -2.19 1.26
C GLU A 54 2.21 -2.48 0.24
N ILE A 55 1.11 -1.74 0.36
CA ILE A 55 0.05 -1.63 -0.64
C ILE A 55 0.31 -0.37 -1.47
N VAL A 56 0.20 -0.49 -2.77
CA VAL A 56 0.37 0.63 -3.69
C VAL A 56 -0.88 0.85 -4.55
N LYS A 57 -0.98 2.03 -5.13
CA LYS A 57 -2.03 2.34 -6.10
C LYS A 57 -2.04 1.30 -7.23
N GLY A 58 -3.24 0.83 -7.56
CA GLY A 58 -3.46 -0.18 -8.60
C GLY A 58 -3.45 -1.62 -8.09
N ASP A 59 -3.09 -1.86 -6.84
CA ASP A 59 -3.16 -3.20 -6.27
C ASP A 59 -4.61 -3.68 -6.15
N ILE A 60 -4.80 -4.97 -6.42
CA ILE A 60 -6.02 -5.70 -6.11
C ILE A 60 -5.69 -6.66 -4.99
N ILE A 61 -6.47 -6.63 -3.93
CA ILE A 61 -6.31 -7.49 -2.77
C ILE A 61 -7.46 -8.49 -2.74
N GLU A 62 -7.12 -9.75 -2.53
CA GLU A 62 -8.09 -10.85 -2.52
C GLU A 62 -7.86 -11.76 -1.33
N THR A 63 -8.94 -12.06 -0.60
CA THR A 63 -8.94 -13.02 0.49
C THR A 63 -9.65 -14.31 0.08
N ASP A 64 -9.15 -15.43 0.58
CA ASP A 64 -9.78 -16.75 0.39
C ASP A 64 -10.93 -16.98 1.36
N ILE A 65 -11.53 -18.18 1.32
CA ILE A 65 -12.68 -18.53 2.18
C ILE A 65 -12.37 -18.49 3.68
N HIS A 66 -11.10 -18.66 4.05
CA HIS A 66 -10.64 -18.58 5.43
C HIS A 66 -9.78 -17.36 5.70
N GLY A 67 -9.63 -16.50 4.67
CA GLY A 67 -8.76 -15.35 4.69
C GLY A 67 -9.41 -14.12 5.31
N THR A 68 -8.63 -13.36 6.04
CA THR A 68 -8.94 -11.98 6.43
C THR A 68 -7.69 -11.14 6.33
N MET A 69 -7.85 -9.85 6.10
CA MET A 69 -6.72 -8.93 6.00
C MET A 69 -7.10 -7.55 6.48
N THR A 70 -6.21 -6.90 7.19
CA THR A 70 -6.36 -5.50 7.58
C THR A 70 -5.23 -4.67 7.01
N ILE A 71 -5.57 -3.54 6.40
CA ILE A 71 -4.66 -2.57 5.80
C ILE A 71 -4.83 -1.25 6.52
N VAL A 72 -3.71 -0.60 6.86
CA VAL A 72 -3.67 0.76 7.38
C VAL A 72 -3.00 1.65 6.34
N PHE A 73 -3.70 2.67 5.89
CA PHE A 73 -3.20 3.64 4.94
C PHE A 73 -2.45 4.77 5.64
N SER A 74 -1.64 5.52 4.91
CA SER A 74 -0.79 6.58 5.49
C SER A 74 -1.58 7.77 6.07
N ASP A 75 -2.86 7.91 5.74
CA ASP A 75 -3.78 8.87 6.33
C ASP A 75 -4.57 8.34 7.54
N ASP A 76 -4.17 7.20 8.08
CA ASP A 76 -4.84 6.45 9.15
C ASP A 76 -6.21 5.84 8.77
N THR A 77 -6.55 5.80 7.49
CA THR A 77 -7.68 4.99 7.02
C THR A 77 -7.39 3.52 7.28
N VAL A 78 -8.36 2.79 7.83
CA VAL A 78 -8.25 1.35 8.05
C VAL A 78 -9.30 0.62 7.22
N ILE A 79 -8.83 -0.34 6.43
CA ILE A 79 -9.70 -1.28 5.71
C ILE A 79 -9.50 -2.68 6.27
N SER A 80 -10.58 -3.31 6.71
CA SER A 80 -10.57 -4.71 7.12
C SER A 80 -11.45 -5.52 6.18
N MET A 81 -10.87 -6.58 5.63
CA MET A 81 -11.49 -7.46 4.66
C MET A 81 -11.86 -8.78 5.33
N GLY A 82 -13.10 -9.21 5.13
CA GLY A 82 -13.56 -10.54 5.51
C GLY A 82 -13.12 -11.61 4.51
N SER A 83 -13.68 -12.82 4.64
CA SER A 83 -13.43 -13.91 3.69
C SER A 83 -14.03 -13.62 2.31
N GLU A 84 -13.47 -14.25 1.27
CA GLU A 84 -13.92 -14.17 -0.11
C GLU A 84 -14.13 -12.73 -0.61
N THR A 85 -13.29 -11.82 -0.14
CA THR A 85 -13.38 -10.40 -0.45
C THR A 85 -12.35 -10.01 -1.49
N ARG A 86 -12.76 -9.18 -2.45
CA ARG A 86 -11.89 -8.61 -3.47
C ARG A 86 -12.08 -7.10 -3.55
N ILE A 87 -10.98 -6.36 -3.36
CA ILE A 87 -10.94 -4.90 -3.38
C ILE A 87 -9.82 -4.41 -4.28
N ALA A 88 -10.05 -3.34 -5.01
CA ALA A 88 -9.03 -2.65 -5.79
C ALA A 88 -8.77 -1.26 -5.19
N VAL A 89 -7.50 -0.87 -5.08
CA VAL A 89 -7.07 0.47 -4.69
C VAL A 89 -6.81 1.24 -5.98
N ASP A 90 -7.83 1.93 -6.50
CA ASP A 90 -7.75 2.59 -7.81
C ASP A 90 -6.96 3.89 -7.74
N GLU A 91 -7.09 4.65 -6.66
CA GLU A 91 -6.36 5.89 -6.45
C GLU A 91 -6.10 6.15 -4.96
N TYR A 92 -4.92 6.66 -4.67
CA TYR A 92 -4.58 7.12 -3.34
C TYR A 92 -3.57 8.27 -3.43
N VAL A 93 -3.93 9.41 -2.86
CA VAL A 93 -3.07 10.59 -2.72
C VAL A 93 -3.29 11.19 -1.35
N PHE A 94 -2.21 11.35 -0.59
CA PHE A 94 -2.25 12.00 0.72
C PHE A 94 -1.12 13.01 0.85
N GLU A 95 -1.34 14.20 0.31
CA GLU A 95 -0.44 15.35 0.35
C GLU A 95 -1.20 16.57 0.91
N PRO A 96 -1.48 16.59 2.24
CA PRO A 96 -2.36 17.60 2.82
C PRO A 96 -1.82 19.03 2.74
N LEU A 97 -0.49 19.20 2.77
CA LEU A 97 0.14 20.52 2.62
C LEU A 97 -0.06 21.11 1.23
N GLU A 98 -0.16 20.27 0.20
CA GLU A 98 -0.44 20.67 -1.19
C GLU A 98 -1.93 20.63 -1.53
N LYS A 99 -2.78 20.30 -0.55
CA LYS A 99 -4.24 20.12 -0.71
C LYS A 99 -4.60 19.08 -1.77
N LYS A 100 -3.73 18.06 -1.95
CA LYS A 100 -3.96 16.93 -2.83
C LYS A 100 -4.35 15.72 -2.00
N LEU A 101 -5.63 15.38 -2.05
CA LEU A 101 -6.22 14.30 -1.26
C LEU A 101 -7.14 13.49 -2.18
N SER A 102 -6.95 12.19 -2.22
CA SER A 102 -7.83 11.28 -2.94
C SER A 102 -7.73 9.87 -2.37
N PHE A 103 -8.86 9.23 -2.16
CA PHE A 103 -8.95 7.82 -1.83
C PHE A 103 -10.09 7.21 -2.64
N VAL A 104 -9.75 6.40 -3.63
CA VAL A 104 -10.72 5.69 -4.48
C VAL A 104 -10.46 4.20 -4.38
N ALA A 105 -11.42 3.47 -3.85
CA ALA A 105 -11.39 2.03 -3.76
C ALA A 105 -12.64 1.43 -4.40
N ARG A 106 -12.50 0.24 -4.94
CA ARG A 106 -13.58 -0.50 -5.59
C ARG A 106 -13.71 -1.86 -4.93
N ILE A 107 -14.86 -2.09 -4.28
CA ILE A 107 -15.18 -3.39 -3.68
C ILE A 107 -15.91 -4.21 -4.74
N ILE A 108 -15.28 -5.28 -5.18
CA ILE A 108 -15.78 -6.12 -6.27
C ILE A 108 -16.72 -7.17 -5.71
N ARG A 109 -16.36 -7.75 -4.55
CA ARG A 109 -17.16 -8.72 -3.81
C ARG A 109 -16.73 -8.80 -2.35
N GLY A 110 -17.57 -9.37 -1.50
CA GLY A 110 -17.27 -9.73 -0.13
C GLY A 110 -17.63 -8.66 0.89
N THR A 111 -16.98 -8.68 2.03
CA THR A 111 -17.32 -7.82 3.17
C THR A 111 -16.10 -6.97 3.55
N VAL A 112 -16.30 -5.66 3.61
CA VAL A 112 -15.28 -4.67 3.93
C VAL A 112 -15.75 -3.76 5.04
N SER A 113 -14.94 -3.61 6.07
CA SER A 113 -15.08 -2.58 7.08
C SER A 113 -14.14 -1.43 6.75
N TYR A 114 -14.67 -0.24 6.61
CA TYR A 114 -13.94 0.99 6.36
C TYR A 114 -14.01 1.90 7.58
N LEU A 115 -12.86 2.26 8.12
CA LEU A 115 -12.71 3.24 9.19
C LEU A 115 -12.01 4.48 8.62
N SER A 116 -12.68 5.63 8.71
CA SER A 116 -12.21 6.89 8.14
C SER A 116 -10.88 7.36 8.73
N GLY A 117 -9.97 7.74 7.85
CA GLY A 117 -8.73 8.43 8.19
C GLY A 117 -8.82 9.94 7.98
N GLN A 118 -7.66 10.55 7.76
CA GLN A 118 -7.53 12.00 7.65
C GLN A 118 -8.10 12.56 6.36
N ILE A 119 -8.01 11.84 5.22
CA ILE A 119 -8.59 12.28 3.95
C ILE A 119 -10.08 12.54 4.11
N ALA A 120 -10.82 11.60 4.72
CA ALA A 120 -12.25 11.75 4.91
C ALA A 120 -12.61 12.86 5.90
N LYS A 121 -11.74 13.18 6.85
CA LYS A 121 -11.93 14.29 7.80
C LYS A 121 -11.68 15.66 7.17
N ILE A 122 -10.68 15.76 6.32
CA ILE A 122 -10.27 17.01 5.68
C ILE A 122 -11.13 17.30 4.45
N ALA A 123 -11.33 16.28 3.59
CA ALA A 123 -12.01 16.38 2.31
C ALA A 123 -12.88 15.14 2.05
N PRO A 124 -14.04 15.00 2.70
CA PRO A 124 -14.89 13.81 2.57
C PRO A 124 -15.31 13.53 1.11
N GLU A 125 -15.43 14.55 0.28
CA GLU A 125 -15.71 14.44 -1.15
C GLU A 125 -14.59 13.77 -1.95
N SER A 126 -13.39 13.69 -1.39
CA SER A 126 -12.22 13.02 -1.99
C SER A 126 -12.19 11.52 -1.72
N VAL A 127 -13.10 11.00 -0.90
CA VAL A 127 -13.25 9.57 -0.64
C VAL A 127 -14.40 9.00 -1.45
N ARG A 128 -14.10 8.01 -2.28
CA ARG A 128 -15.09 7.27 -3.08
C ARG A 128 -14.87 5.78 -2.93
N ILE A 129 -15.93 5.10 -2.53
CA ILE A 129 -15.96 3.64 -2.51
C ILE A 129 -17.00 3.19 -3.51
N SER A 130 -16.57 2.47 -4.54
CA SER A 130 -17.45 1.93 -5.57
C SER A 130 -17.75 0.46 -5.28
N ILE A 131 -18.99 0.09 -5.54
CA ILE A 131 -19.47 -1.30 -5.61
C ILE A 131 -20.05 -1.52 -7.02
N PRO A 132 -20.31 -2.75 -7.46
CA PRO A 132 -20.84 -3.01 -8.82
C PRO A 132 -22.11 -2.23 -9.18
N ALA A 133 -22.96 -1.92 -8.20
CA ALA A 133 -24.24 -1.27 -8.42
C ALA A 133 -24.27 0.24 -8.11
N ALA A 134 -23.24 0.79 -7.42
CA ALA A 134 -23.28 2.16 -6.93
C ALA A 134 -21.89 2.72 -6.55
N VAL A 135 -21.83 4.04 -6.39
CA VAL A 135 -20.73 4.74 -5.74
C VAL A 135 -21.20 5.25 -4.39
N ILE A 136 -20.46 4.91 -3.34
CA ILE A 136 -20.78 5.29 -1.97
C ILE A 136 -19.90 6.47 -1.58
N GLY A 137 -20.53 7.61 -1.28
CA GLY A 137 -19.87 8.71 -0.60
C GLY A 137 -19.82 8.42 0.89
N VAL A 138 -18.62 8.45 1.46
CA VAL A 138 -18.45 8.14 2.88
C VAL A 138 -18.53 9.42 3.70
N ARG A 139 -19.59 9.52 4.51
CA ARG A 139 -19.71 10.53 5.57
C ARG A 139 -19.89 9.79 6.88
N GLY A 140 -18.84 9.65 7.63
CA GLY A 140 -18.88 8.95 8.90
C GLY A 140 -17.54 8.30 9.24
N THR A 141 -17.43 7.83 10.47
CA THR A 141 -16.17 7.27 10.97
C THR A 141 -16.03 5.78 10.66
N HIS A 142 -17.13 5.05 10.53
CA HIS A 142 -17.11 3.61 10.30
C HIS A 142 -18.26 3.16 9.41
N VAL A 143 -17.95 2.42 8.36
CA VAL A 143 -18.90 1.87 7.41
C VAL A 143 -18.59 0.40 7.18
N LEU A 144 -19.63 -0.43 7.23
CA LEU A 144 -19.56 -1.84 6.85
C LEU A 144 -20.28 -2.03 5.51
N ILE A 145 -19.58 -2.62 4.55
CA ILE A 145 -20.09 -2.82 3.19
C ILE A 145 -20.03 -4.31 2.87
N ARG A 146 -21.14 -4.85 2.39
CA ARG A 146 -21.22 -6.21 1.86
C ARG A 146 -21.68 -6.17 0.40
N VAL A 147 -20.93 -6.87 -0.43
CA VAL A 147 -21.21 -7.08 -1.86
C VAL A 147 -21.33 -8.58 -2.11
N GLU A 148 -22.47 -9.01 -2.57
CA GLU A 148 -22.75 -10.41 -2.92
C GLU A 148 -22.33 -10.74 -4.36
#